data_018d67d54e1ef0cef406dba0189ef882
#
_entry.id   018d67d54e1ef0cef406dba0189ef882
#
_cell.length_a   1.000
_cell.length_b   1.000
_cell.length_c   1.000
_cell.angle_alpha   90.00
_cell.angle_beta   90.00
_cell.angle_gamma   90.00
#
_symmetry.space_group_name_H-M   'P 1'
#
loop_
_entity.id
_entity.type
_entity.pdbx_description
1 polymer ?
#
loop_
_entity_poly.entity_id
_entity_poly.type
_entity_poly.pdbx_seq_one_letter_code
_entity_poly.pdbx_strand_id
1 'polypeptide(L)'
;MSNFSALQFPLLVKIDYSWGGIGMKILENNQELKTALANVPKGESALVQEYIAGVEVPVEALFWKGKLLTFTCSEILEYDKDQFSYSTRRKYFLPNETLKSAVETFGTTVGLHGFVNMAYIKSGKDGLYYIIEADTRPNSWSAYARYAGSNFSEMIKTISTPNFIPKKVIPKTVEIALFHKDLRRSFYKHDVKGVLRWIFNYNYWKFIPFYDIKLLGYTISELWKEIFIEKLQRTINLK
;
A
#
# COMPACT_ATOMS: atom_id res chain seq x y z
N MET A 1 13.46 -28.36 -13.13
CA MET A 1 12.19 -27.72 -13.51
C MET A 1 11.27 -27.77 -12.30
N SER A 2 10.80 -26.62 -11.84
CA SER A 2 9.85 -26.58 -10.71
C SER A 2 8.53 -27.24 -11.15
N ASN A 3 7.97 -28.08 -10.28
CA ASN A 3 6.72 -28.76 -10.57
C ASN A 3 5.55 -27.89 -10.07
N PHE A 4 4.81 -27.25 -10.98
CA PHE A 4 3.65 -26.42 -10.67
C PHE A 4 2.31 -27.17 -10.71
N SER A 5 2.33 -28.51 -10.86
CA SER A 5 1.13 -29.34 -11.03
C SER A 5 0.18 -29.32 -9.81
N ALA A 6 0.67 -28.92 -8.64
CA ALA A 6 -0.13 -28.80 -7.42
C ALA A 6 -0.90 -27.46 -7.31
N LEU A 7 -0.56 -26.45 -8.13
CA LEU A 7 -1.19 -25.13 -8.08
C LEU A 7 -2.45 -25.08 -8.95
N GLN A 8 -3.47 -24.37 -8.47
CA GLN A 8 -4.73 -24.18 -9.19
C GLN A 8 -4.78 -22.80 -9.84
N PHE A 9 -5.23 -22.73 -11.09
CA PHE A 9 -5.47 -21.46 -11.77
C PHE A 9 -6.70 -20.72 -11.20
N PRO A 10 -6.69 -19.38 -11.26
CA PRO A 10 -5.65 -18.51 -11.81
C PRO A 10 -4.39 -18.45 -10.93
N LEU A 11 -3.22 -18.27 -11.54
CA LEU A 11 -1.95 -18.11 -10.86
C LEU A 11 -1.47 -16.66 -10.92
N LEU A 12 -0.64 -16.27 -9.97
CA LEU A 12 0.08 -15.00 -9.97
C LEU A 12 1.58 -15.27 -10.10
N VAL A 13 2.21 -14.67 -11.10
CA VAL A 13 3.68 -14.63 -11.22
C VAL A 13 4.18 -13.30 -10.70
N LYS A 14 5.30 -13.32 -9.94
CA LYS A 14 6.04 -12.15 -9.45
C LYS A 14 7.50 -12.36 -9.80
N ILE A 15 8.16 -11.35 -10.36
CA ILE A 15 9.61 -11.38 -10.61
C ILE A 15 10.30 -10.85 -9.35
N ASP A 16 11.33 -11.59 -8.88
CA ASP A 16 12.18 -11.13 -7.78
C ASP A 16 12.86 -9.81 -8.14
N TYR A 17 13.22 -9.03 -7.10
CA TYR A 17 13.85 -7.72 -7.25
C TYR A 17 13.05 -6.71 -8.07
N SER A 18 11.72 -6.88 -8.15
CA SER A 18 10.81 -5.89 -8.72
C SER A 18 10.15 -5.05 -7.62
N TRP A 19 9.62 -3.88 -8.00
CA TRP A 19 8.90 -2.98 -7.11
C TRP A 19 7.66 -2.41 -7.78
N GLY A 20 6.65 -2.03 -6.98
CA GLY A 20 5.47 -1.34 -7.48
C GLY A 20 4.65 -2.12 -8.49
N GLY A 21 4.64 -3.47 -8.38
CA GLY A 21 3.87 -4.37 -9.24
C GLY A 21 4.50 -4.63 -10.62
N ILE A 22 5.71 -4.11 -10.88
CA ILE A 22 6.39 -4.39 -12.14
C ILE A 22 6.66 -5.90 -12.27
N GLY A 23 6.29 -6.49 -13.42
CA GLY A 23 6.49 -7.92 -13.67
C GLY A 23 5.48 -8.83 -12.99
N MET A 24 4.46 -8.29 -12.31
CA MET A 24 3.33 -9.09 -11.83
C MET A 24 2.32 -9.35 -12.94
N LYS A 25 1.86 -10.60 -13.05
CA LYS A 25 0.85 -10.99 -14.03
C LYS A 25 -0.03 -12.12 -13.49
N ILE A 26 -1.34 -11.98 -13.67
CA ILE A 26 -2.30 -13.05 -13.44
C ILE A 26 -2.32 -13.94 -14.68
N LEU A 27 -2.31 -15.24 -14.47
CA LEU A 27 -2.23 -16.25 -15.50
C LEU A 27 -3.42 -17.20 -15.35
N GLU A 28 -4.14 -17.41 -16.46
CA GLU A 28 -5.38 -18.19 -16.47
C GLU A 28 -5.17 -19.65 -16.88
N ASN A 29 -4.02 -19.98 -17.48
CA ASN A 29 -3.76 -21.30 -18.03
C ASN A 29 -2.26 -21.61 -18.17
N ASN A 30 -1.95 -22.88 -18.47
CA ASN A 30 -0.59 -23.39 -18.65
C ASN A 30 0.19 -22.71 -19.79
N GLN A 31 -0.49 -22.27 -20.86
CA GLN A 31 0.19 -21.60 -21.97
C GLN A 31 0.71 -20.22 -21.55
N GLU A 32 -0.11 -19.48 -20.81
CA GLU A 32 0.30 -18.20 -20.25
C GLU A 32 1.43 -18.36 -19.23
N LEU A 33 1.37 -19.41 -18.39
CA LEU A 33 2.44 -19.71 -17.43
C LEU A 33 3.76 -19.99 -18.16
N LYS A 34 3.78 -20.83 -19.20
CA LYS A 34 4.97 -21.08 -20.00
C LYS A 34 5.53 -19.80 -20.61
N THR A 35 4.67 -18.97 -21.18
CA THR A 35 5.06 -17.70 -21.78
C THR A 35 5.64 -16.74 -20.74
N ALA A 36 5.01 -16.62 -19.57
CA ALA A 36 5.48 -15.75 -18.50
C ALA A 36 6.86 -16.20 -17.99
N LEU A 37 7.07 -17.49 -17.76
CA LEU A 37 8.34 -18.05 -17.31
C LEU A 37 9.46 -17.89 -18.36
N ALA A 38 9.14 -18.00 -19.65
CA ALA A 38 10.11 -17.78 -20.72
C ALA A 38 10.58 -16.32 -20.83
N ASN A 39 9.76 -15.39 -20.35
CA ASN A 39 10.06 -13.95 -20.35
C ASN A 39 10.74 -13.45 -19.05
N VAL A 40 11.01 -14.32 -18.07
CA VAL A 40 11.78 -13.97 -16.89
C VAL A 40 13.21 -13.64 -17.34
N PRO A 41 13.76 -12.47 -16.97
CA PRO A 41 15.10 -12.08 -17.37
C PRO A 41 16.15 -13.12 -16.94
N LYS A 42 17.17 -13.32 -17.76
CA LYS A 42 18.24 -14.29 -17.48
C LYS A 42 18.96 -13.92 -16.18
N GLY A 43 18.98 -14.85 -15.23
CA GLY A 43 19.61 -14.67 -13.92
C GLY A 43 18.66 -14.18 -12.84
N GLU A 44 17.41 -13.87 -13.17
CA GLU A 44 16.37 -13.56 -12.21
C GLU A 44 15.51 -14.77 -11.85
N SER A 45 14.89 -14.71 -10.68
CA SER A 45 13.93 -15.70 -10.19
C SER A 45 12.51 -15.15 -10.29
N ALA A 46 11.55 -16.06 -10.44
CA ALA A 46 10.14 -15.72 -10.38
C ALA A 46 9.42 -16.61 -9.36
N LEU A 47 8.57 -15.98 -8.55
CA LEU A 47 7.64 -16.69 -7.68
C LEU A 47 6.34 -16.92 -8.43
N VAL A 48 5.85 -18.15 -8.42
CA VAL A 48 4.52 -18.52 -8.93
C VAL A 48 3.67 -19.00 -7.76
N GLN A 49 2.53 -18.38 -7.56
CA GLN A 49 1.60 -18.72 -6.49
C GLN A 49 0.15 -18.70 -6.99
N GLU A 50 -0.77 -19.31 -6.26
CA GLU A 50 -2.20 -19.17 -6.53
C GLU A 50 -2.65 -17.71 -6.36
N TYR A 51 -3.48 -17.25 -7.29
CA TYR A 51 -4.07 -15.92 -7.20
C TYR A 51 -5.29 -15.96 -6.28
N ILE A 52 -5.27 -15.13 -5.25
CA ILE A 52 -6.39 -14.99 -4.32
C ILE A 52 -7.24 -13.79 -4.77
N ALA A 53 -8.43 -14.08 -5.31
CA ALA A 53 -9.39 -13.05 -5.66
C ALA A 53 -10.00 -12.43 -4.39
N GLY A 54 -9.92 -11.11 -4.28
CA GLY A 54 -10.41 -10.42 -3.09
C GLY A 54 -10.07 -8.93 -3.07
N VAL A 55 -10.21 -8.33 -1.90
CA VAL A 55 -9.92 -6.92 -1.67
C VAL A 55 -8.61 -6.79 -0.92
N GLU A 56 -7.70 -6.00 -1.46
CA GLU A 56 -6.44 -5.68 -0.78
C GLU A 56 -6.71 -4.81 0.45
N VAL A 57 -6.12 -5.21 1.57
CA VAL A 57 -6.20 -4.52 2.86
C VAL A 57 -4.80 -4.20 3.36
N PRO A 58 -4.29 -3.00 3.04
CA PRO A 58 -3.05 -2.51 3.60
C PRO A 58 -3.14 -2.32 5.11
N VAL A 59 -2.08 -2.71 5.79
CA VAL A 59 -1.93 -2.59 7.25
C VAL A 59 -0.59 -1.92 7.56
N GLU A 60 -0.60 -0.82 8.28
CA GLU A 60 0.58 -0.25 8.91
C GLU A 60 0.58 -0.63 10.38
N ALA A 61 1.64 -1.28 10.86
CA ALA A 61 1.72 -1.75 12.23
C ALA A 61 3.06 -1.42 12.88
N LEU A 62 3.05 -1.41 14.21
CA LEU A 62 4.24 -1.28 15.05
C LEU A 62 4.26 -2.44 16.04
N PHE A 63 5.37 -3.17 16.02
CA PHE A 63 5.61 -4.30 16.93
C PHE A 63 6.80 -4.03 17.85
N TRP A 64 6.77 -4.63 19.01
CA TRP A 64 7.88 -4.68 19.93
C TRP A 64 8.09 -6.12 20.43
N LYS A 65 9.21 -6.74 20.01
CA LYS A 65 9.54 -8.13 20.38
C LYS A 65 8.38 -9.11 20.13
N GLY A 66 7.81 -9.08 18.93
CA GLY A 66 6.69 -9.91 18.53
C GLY A 66 5.30 -9.45 19.01
N LYS A 67 5.23 -8.50 19.95
CA LYS A 67 3.96 -7.98 20.48
C LYS A 67 3.48 -6.80 19.64
N LEU A 68 2.24 -6.85 19.16
CA LEU A 68 1.58 -5.74 18.48
C LEU A 68 1.34 -4.59 19.48
N LEU A 69 1.85 -3.40 19.16
CA LEU A 69 1.61 -2.19 19.96
C LEU A 69 0.43 -1.40 19.44
N THR A 70 0.39 -1.21 18.13
CA THR A 70 -0.71 -0.51 17.44
C THR A 70 -0.66 -0.82 15.95
N PHE A 71 -1.80 -0.71 15.29
CA PHE A 71 -1.89 -0.81 13.84
C PHE A 71 -3.07 -0.03 13.30
N THR A 72 -3.06 0.21 11.98
CA THR A 72 -4.20 0.69 11.20
C THR A 72 -4.39 -0.19 10.00
N CYS A 73 -5.62 -0.23 9.50
CA CYS A 73 -5.94 -0.90 8.25
C CYS A 73 -6.78 0.01 7.36
N SER A 74 -6.71 -0.23 6.07
CA SER A 74 -7.38 0.60 5.09
C SER A 74 -7.86 -0.19 3.87
N GLU A 75 -8.82 0.37 3.17
CA GLU A 75 -9.26 -0.01 1.84
C GLU A 75 -8.61 0.95 0.84
N ILE A 76 -8.13 0.43 -0.29
CA ILE A 76 -7.58 1.26 -1.35
C ILE A 76 -8.73 1.79 -2.20
N LEU A 77 -8.83 3.11 -2.29
CA LEU A 77 -9.85 3.79 -3.12
C LEU A 77 -9.30 4.12 -4.50
N GLU A 78 -8.01 4.43 -4.59
CA GLU A 78 -7.37 4.80 -5.84
C GLU A 78 -5.93 4.31 -5.91
N TYR A 79 -5.61 3.69 -7.02
CA TYR A 79 -4.25 3.35 -7.43
C TYR A 79 -3.69 4.38 -8.41
N ASP A 80 -2.38 4.53 -8.44
CA ASP A 80 -1.71 5.45 -9.39
C ASP A 80 -2.02 5.07 -10.84
N LYS A 81 -1.70 3.86 -11.23
CA LYS A 81 -1.93 3.33 -12.59
C LYS A 81 -3.00 2.23 -12.61
N ASP A 82 -2.69 1.11 -12.02
CA ASP A 82 -3.50 -0.11 -11.97
C ASP A 82 -3.45 -0.75 -10.58
N GLN A 83 -4.11 -1.88 -10.42
CA GLN A 83 -4.22 -2.60 -9.15
C GLN A 83 -2.91 -3.10 -8.55
N PHE A 84 -1.82 -3.11 -9.31
CA PHE A 84 -0.49 -3.49 -8.83
C PHE A 84 0.40 -2.30 -8.52
N SER A 85 -0.03 -1.08 -8.87
CA SER A 85 0.70 0.14 -8.56
C SER A 85 0.41 0.63 -7.14
N TYR A 86 1.22 1.58 -6.65
CA TYR A 86 1.00 2.13 -5.31
C TYR A 86 -0.34 2.89 -5.22
N SER A 87 -0.93 2.87 -4.04
CA SER A 87 -2.18 3.59 -3.75
C SER A 87 -1.93 5.09 -3.56
N THR A 88 -2.85 5.90 -4.03
CA THR A 88 -2.83 7.36 -3.86
C THR A 88 -3.89 7.85 -2.89
N ARG A 89 -4.97 7.07 -2.71
CA ARG A 89 -6.07 7.37 -1.78
C ARG A 89 -6.56 6.10 -1.11
N ARG A 90 -6.77 6.20 0.20
CA ARG A 90 -7.22 5.09 1.05
C ARG A 90 -8.32 5.54 2.00
N LYS A 91 -9.21 4.63 2.35
CA LYS A 91 -10.18 4.79 3.42
C LYS A 91 -9.78 3.90 4.58
N TYR A 92 -9.33 4.50 5.66
CA TYR A 92 -9.06 3.81 6.91
C TYR A 92 -10.37 3.42 7.57
N PHE A 93 -10.43 2.23 8.13
CA PHE A 93 -11.60 1.71 8.82
C PHE A 93 -11.20 0.99 10.12
N LEU A 94 -12.19 0.69 10.97
CA LEU A 94 -11.95 -0.03 12.21
C LEU A 94 -11.74 -1.52 11.89
N PRO A 95 -10.62 -2.13 12.34
CA PRO A 95 -10.36 -3.55 12.10
C PRO A 95 -11.39 -4.42 12.82
N ASN A 96 -11.78 -5.52 12.19
CA ASN A 96 -12.50 -6.59 12.87
C ASN A 96 -11.53 -7.53 13.60
N GLU A 97 -12.04 -8.38 14.48
CA GLU A 97 -11.21 -9.30 15.28
C GLU A 97 -10.45 -10.32 14.40
N THR A 98 -11.01 -10.73 13.25
CA THR A 98 -10.33 -11.65 12.33
C THR A 98 -9.06 -11.04 11.76
N LEU A 99 -9.11 -9.79 11.27
CA LEU A 99 -7.93 -9.08 10.77
C LEU A 99 -6.93 -8.83 11.90
N LYS A 100 -7.40 -8.38 13.06
CA LYS A 100 -6.55 -8.13 14.22
C LYS A 100 -5.79 -9.40 14.63
N SER A 101 -6.48 -10.52 14.75
CA SER A 101 -5.87 -11.82 15.07
C SER A 101 -4.86 -12.25 14.01
N ALA A 102 -5.15 -12.05 12.71
CA ALA A 102 -4.21 -12.35 11.64
C ALA A 102 -2.92 -11.52 11.75
N VAL A 103 -3.03 -10.21 12.03
CA VAL A 103 -1.90 -9.30 12.23
C VAL A 103 -1.08 -9.71 13.45
N GLU A 104 -1.72 -9.96 14.60
CA GLU A 104 -1.05 -10.37 15.84
C GLU A 104 -0.34 -11.71 15.68
N THR A 105 -1.02 -12.71 15.11
CA THR A 105 -0.46 -14.05 14.90
C THR A 105 0.77 -13.99 13.99
N PHE A 106 0.70 -13.29 12.87
CA PHE A 106 1.84 -13.14 11.97
C PHE A 106 3.02 -12.50 12.69
N GLY A 107 2.81 -11.35 13.33
CA GLY A 107 3.87 -10.63 14.02
C GLY A 107 4.51 -11.40 15.16
N THR A 108 3.73 -12.17 15.92
CA THR A 108 4.22 -13.02 16.99
C THR A 108 5.02 -14.20 16.44
N THR A 109 4.51 -14.88 15.41
CA THR A 109 5.13 -16.08 14.82
C THR A 109 6.50 -15.76 14.22
N VAL A 110 6.65 -14.64 13.52
CA VAL A 110 7.93 -14.25 12.91
C VAL A 110 8.79 -13.36 13.81
N GLY A 111 8.33 -13.02 15.01
CA GLY A 111 9.07 -12.20 15.97
C GLY A 111 9.28 -10.76 15.52
N LEU A 112 8.28 -10.12 14.88
CA LEU A 112 8.41 -8.78 14.34
C LEU A 112 8.84 -7.76 15.39
N HIS A 113 9.71 -6.84 14.97
CA HIS A 113 10.21 -5.74 15.78
C HIS A 113 10.32 -4.44 14.96
N GLY A 114 9.67 -3.39 15.43
CA GLY A 114 9.64 -2.11 14.72
C GLY A 114 8.43 -1.95 13.81
N PHE A 115 8.58 -1.07 12.82
CA PHE A 115 7.55 -0.83 11.82
C PHE A 115 7.44 -1.97 10.83
N VAL A 116 6.23 -2.25 10.41
CA VAL A 116 5.96 -3.13 9.27
C VAL A 116 4.74 -2.61 8.50
N ASN A 117 4.87 -2.63 7.18
CA ASN A 117 3.74 -2.51 6.26
C ASN A 117 3.40 -3.90 5.78
N MET A 118 2.17 -4.30 5.94
CA MET A 118 1.66 -5.59 5.47
C MET A 118 0.55 -5.35 4.46
N ALA A 119 0.50 -6.18 3.44
CA ALA A 119 -0.64 -6.26 2.56
C ALA A 119 -1.34 -7.59 2.75
N TYR A 120 -2.63 -7.55 3.01
CA TYR A 120 -3.51 -8.71 3.08
C TYR A 120 -4.49 -8.68 1.91
N ILE A 121 -4.88 -9.85 1.41
CA ILE A 121 -6.08 -10.00 0.60
C ILE A 121 -7.19 -10.55 1.49
N LYS A 122 -8.28 -9.82 1.64
CA LYS A 122 -9.53 -10.36 2.17
C LYS A 122 -10.19 -11.16 1.05
N SER A 123 -10.09 -12.46 1.14
CA SER A 123 -10.59 -13.38 0.11
C SER A 123 -12.11 -13.27 -0.05
N GLY A 124 -12.55 -13.18 -1.30
CA GLY A 124 -13.97 -13.21 -1.65
C GLY A 124 -14.62 -14.59 -1.48
N LYS A 125 -13.80 -15.65 -1.39
CA LYS A 125 -14.27 -17.04 -1.30
C LYS A 125 -14.67 -17.42 0.14
N ASP A 126 -13.86 -17.05 1.13
CA ASP A 126 -14.01 -17.50 2.51
C ASP A 126 -13.99 -16.37 3.54
N GLY A 127 -13.74 -15.12 3.09
CA GLY A 127 -13.66 -13.94 3.94
C GLY A 127 -12.42 -13.85 4.84
N LEU A 128 -11.48 -14.80 4.71
CA LEU A 128 -10.23 -14.82 5.46
C LEU A 128 -9.23 -13.81 4.93
N TYR A 129 -8.25 -13.46 5.75
CA TYR A 129 -7.18 -12.53 5.40
C TYR A 129 -5.88 -13.30 5.13
N TYR A 130 -5.41 -13.22 3.89
CA TYR A 130 -4.17 -13.85 3.45
C TYR A 130 -3.08 -12.79 3.29
N ILE A 131 -1.98 -12.96 4.02
CA ILE A 131 -0.85 -12.06 3.87
C ILE A 131 -0.13 -12.31 2.54
N ILE A 132 0.14 -11.25 1.80
CA ILE A 132 0.80 -11.31 0.49
C ILE A 132 2.16 -10.61 0.47
N GLU A 133 2.38 -9.70 1.43
CA GLU A 133 3.63 -8.94 1.54
C GLU A 133 3.80 -8.41 2.97
N ALA A 134 5.06 -8.35 3.44
CA ALA A 134 5.44 -7.67 4.67
C ALA A 134 6.76 -6.94 4.46
N ASP A 135 6.73 -5.61 4.54
CA ASP A 135 7.88 -4.73 4.39
C ASP A 135 8.21 -4.08 5.75
N THR A 136 9.38 -4.41 6.30
CA THR A 136 9.79 -4.04 7.66
C THR A 136 10.35 -2.61 7.77
N ARG A 137 9.70 -1.66 7.15
CA ARG A 137 10.01 -0.22 7.22
C ARG A 137 8.74 0.63 7.25
N PRO A 138 8.79 1.88 7.78
CA PRO A 138 7.68 2.80 7.62
C PRO A 138 7.53 3.20 6.14
N ASN A 139 6.29 3.39 5.70
CA ASN A 139 5.97 3.91 4.38
C ASN A 139 5.34 5.32 4.47
N SER A 140 4.97 5.89 3.33
CA SER A 140 4.33 7.21 3.26
C SER A 140 3.01 7.29 4.04
N TRP A 141 2.31 6.17 4.23
CA TRP A 141 1.03 6.11 4.93
C TRP A 141 1.17 6.09 6.44
N SER A 142 2.31 5.63 6.98
CA SER A 142 2.55 5.54 8.43
C SER A 142 2.36 6.89 9.14
N ALA A 143 2.72 8.01 8.50
CA ALA A 143 2.53 9.35 9.07
C ALA A 143 1.06 9.75 9.18
N TYR A 144 0.20 9.18 8.36
CA TYR A 144 -1.24 9.49 8.32
C TYR A 144 -2.08 8.63 9.27
N ALA A 145 -1.54 7.54 9.80
CA ALA A 145 -2.20 6.64 10.75
C ALA A 145 -2.82 7.38 11.95
N ARG A 146 -2.19 8.49 12.38
CA ARG A 146 -2.70 9.37 13.44
C ARG A 146 -4.12 9.91 13.18
N TYR A 147 -4.49 10.11 11.94
CA TYR A 147 -5.83 10.57 11.57
C TYR A 147 -6.89 9.46 11.71
N ALA A 148 -6.46 8.20 11.67
CA ALA A 148 -7.31 7.02 11.87
C ALA A 148 -7.35 6.54 13.33
N GLY A 149 -6.52 7.12 14.21
CA GLY A 149 -6.53 6.77 15.62
C GLY A 149 -5.28 6.02 16.12
N SER A 150 -4.28 5.80 15.27
CA SER A 150 -3.02 5.17 15.67
C SER A 150 -1.84 6.14 15.55
N ASN A 151 -1.37 6.61 16.68
CA ASN A 151 -0.20 7.49 16.71
C ASN A 151 1.06 6.68 17.00
N PHE A 152 1.77 6.29 15.97
CA PHE A 152 2.99 5.49 16.10
C PHE A 152 4.07 6.19 16.92
N SER A 153 4.21 7.51 16.82
CA SER A 153 5.18 8.28 17.61
C SER A 153 4.90 8.21 19.12
N GLU A 154 3.62 8.28 19.51
CA GLU A 154 3.22 8.13 20.91
C GLU A 154 3.49 6.69 21.40
N MET A 155 3.23 5.69 20.57
CA MET A 155 3.49 4.31 20.91
C MET A 155 4.98 4.00 21.06
N ILE A 156 5.85 4.60 20.25
CA ILE A 156 7.31 4.48 20.40
C ILE A 156 7.75 5.07 21.74
N LYS A 157 7.18 6.20 22.16
CA LYS A 157 7.51 6.79 23.47
C LYS A 157 7.17 5.85 24.65
N THR A 158 6.14 5.01 24.53
CA THR A 158 5.84 4.03 25.58
C THR A 158 6.95 3.03 25.82
N ILE A 159 7.79 2.79 24.80
CA ILE A 159 8.92 1.86 24.88
C ILE A 159 10.19 2.58 25.40
N SER A 160 10.39 3.82 25.01
CA SER A 160 11.63 4.57 25.24
C SER A 160 11.59 5.45 26.49
N THR A 161 10.40 5.74 27.03
CA THR A 161 10.24 6.65 28.17
C THR A 161 9.48 5.96 29.30
N PRO A 162 10.13 5.72 30.45
CA PRO A 162 9.47 5.13 31.61
C PRO A 162 8.22 5.92 32.01
N ASN A 163 7.15 5.20 32.33
CA ASN A 163 5.88 5.76 32.79
C ASN A 163 5.17 6.72 31.79
N PHE A 164 5.59 6.74 30.52
CA PHE A 164 4.89 7.51 29.51
C PHE A 164 3.51 6.90 29.22
N ILE A 165 2.48 7.72 29.35
CA ILE A 165 1.09 7.35 29.03
C ILE A 165 0.72 8.00 27.70
N PRO A 166 0.48 7.21 26.63
CA PRO A 166 0.12 7.76 25.33
C PRO A 166 -1.25 8.43 25.40
N LYS A 167 -1.42 9.51 24.65
CA LYS A 167 -2.73 10.13 24.49
C LYS A 167 -3.70 9.14 23.86
N LYS A 168 -4.83 8.94 24.51
CA LYS A 168 -5.90 8.10 23.95
C LYS A 168 -6.45 8.77 22.68
N VAL A 169 -6.27 8.13 21.56
CA VAL A 169 -6.86 8.56 20.29
C VAL A 169 -8.05 7.67 20.00
N ILE A 170 -9.18 8.27 19.64
CA ILE A 170 -10.38 7.49 19.29
C ILE A 170 -10.22 7.05 17.84
N PRO A 171 -10.17 5.74 17.58
CA PRO A 171 -10.11 5.20 16.22
C PRO A 171 -11.35 5.65 15.44
N LYS A 172 -11.16 6.02 14.18
CA LYS A 172 -12.25 6.46 13.32
C LYS A 172 -12.02 6.08 11.87
N THR A 173 -13.11 5.93 11.15
CA THR A 173 -13.09 5.83 9.71
C THR A 173 -12.76 7.19 9.10
N VAL A 174 -11.76 7.24 8.22
CA VAL A 174 -11.32 8.47 7.57
C VAL A 174 -10.75 8.18 6.18
N GLU A 175 -11.12 8.99 5.22
CA GLU A 175 -10.51 8.99 3.89
C GLU A 175 -9.29 9.89 3.90
N ILE A 176 -8.18 9.38 3.36
CA ILE A 176 -6.88 10.05 3.31
C ILE A 176 -6.32 9.92 1.89
N ALA A 177 -5.73 11.00 1.40
CA ALA A 177 -5.07 11.03 0.11
C ALA A 177 -3.65 11.63 0.24
N LEU A 178 -2.71 11.08 -0.52
CA LEU A 178 -1.36 11.62 -0.64
C LEU A 178 -1.36 12.77 -1.63
N PHE A 179 -1.21 14.00 -1.15
CA PHE A 179 -1.44 15.24 -1.90
C PHE A 179 -0.89 15.21 -3.34
N HIS A 180 0.42 15.20 -3.52
CA HIS A 180 1.00 15.29 -4.87
C HIS A 180 0.71 14.04 -5.72
N LYS A 181 0.72 12.84 -5.11
CA LYS A 181 0.49 11.58 -5.82
C LYS A 181 -0.95 11.46 -6.32
N ASP A 182 -1.94 11.78 -5.49
CA ASP A 182 -3.35 11.72 -5.87
C ASP A 182 -3.72 12.82 -6.87
N LEU A 183 -3.15 14.00 -6.72
CA LEU A 183 -3.36 15.09 -7.67
C LEU A 183 -2.72 14.76 -9.02
N ARG A 184 -1.47 14.25 -9.06
CA ARG A 184 -0.82 13.77 -10.28
C ARG A 184 -1.65 12.70 -10.98
N ARG A 185 -2.09 11.66 -10.23
CA ARG A 185 -2.96 10.62 -10.75
C ARG A 185 -4.22 11.22 -11.40
N SER A 186 -4.84 12.20 -10.73
CA SER A 186 -6.06 12.85 -11.23
C SER A 186 -5.81 13.55 -12.57
N PHE A 187 -4.68 14.23 -12.74
CA PHE A 187 -4.28 14.80 -14.02
C PHE A 187 -4.00 13.73 -15.08
N TYR A 188 -3.26 12.69 -14.69
CA TYR A 188 -2.90 11.59 -15.59
C TYR A 188 -4.11 10.83 -16.13
N LYS A 189 -5.10 10.53 -15.27
CA LYS A 189 -6.32 9.81 -15.62
C LYS A 189 -7.44 10.71 -16.15
N HIS A 190 -7.19 12.01 -16.32
CA HIS A 190 -8.22 13.00 -16.66
C HIS A 190 -9.41 12.99 -15.68
N ASP A 191 -9.14 12.68 -14.40
CA ASP A 191 -10.14 12.65 -13.33
C ASP A 191 -10.42 14.07 -12.82
N VAL A 192 -11.29 14.78 -13.53
CA VAL A 192 -11.70 16.16 -13.20
C VAL A 192 -12.29 16.21 -11.78
N LYS A 193 -13.06 15.19 -11.36
CA LYS A 193 -13.65 15.13 -10.03
C LYS A 193 -12.56 15.01 -8.95
N GLY A 194 -11.50 14.27 -9.23
CA GLY A 194 -10.33 14.17 -8.36
C GLY A 194 -9.63 15.51 -8.17
N VAL A 195 -9.42 16.27 -9.25
CA VAL A 195 -8.84 17.62 -9.19
C VAL A 195 -9.74 18.57 -8.39
N LEU A 196 -11.04 18.62 -8.71
CA LEU A 196 -12.01 19.48 -8.02
C LEU A 196 -12.12 19.14 -6.52
N ARG A 197 -11.94 17.89 -6.14
CA ARG A 197 -11.91 17.46 -4.73
C ARG A 197 -10.77 18.14 -3.97
N TRP A 198 -9.59 18.30 -4.54
CA TRP A 198 -8.49 19.01 -3.92
C TRP A 198 -8.73 20.52 -3.79
N ILE A 199 -9.51 21.09 -4.69
CA ILE A 199 -9.84 22.53 -4.67
C ILE A 199 -10.96 22.82 -3.67
N PHE A 200 -12.03 22.05 -3.67
CA PHE A 200 -13.27 22.37 -2.97
C PHE A 200 -13.51 21.60 -1.66
N ASN A 201 -12.79 20.49 -1.42
CA ASN A 201 -12.96 19.74 -0.17
C ASN A 201 -11.90 20.12 0.86
N TYR A 202 -12.25 21.04 1.77
CA TYR A 202 -11.35 21.51 2.83
C TYR A 202 -10.82 20.36 3.73
N ASN A 203 -11.51 19.24 3.83
CA ASN A 203 -11.01 18.07 4.58
C ASN A 203 -9.73 17.47 3.98
N TYR A 204 -9.45 17.72 2.69
CA TYR A 204 -8.22 17.31 2.04
C TYR A 204 -7.07 18.27 2.29
N TRP A 205 -7.35 19.54 2.59
CA TRP A 205 -6.32 20.56 2.78
C TRP A 205 -5.40 20.26 3.95
N LYS A 206 -5.87 19.50 4.96
CA LYS A 206 -5.02 19.03 6.07
C LYS A 206 -3.89 18.10 5.62
N PHE A 207 -3.95 17.52 4.41
CA PHE A 207 -2.92 16.68 3.82
C PHE A 207 -1.93 17.47 2.97
N ILE A 208 -2.20 18.75 2.70
CA ILE A 208 -1.28 19.69 2.04
C ILE A 208 -0.32 20.22 3.11
N PRO A 209 1.01 20.18 2.87
CA PRO A 209 1.99 20.58 3.88
C PRO A 209 2.10 22.12 4.01
N PHE A 210 0.99 22.81 4.33
CA PHE A 210 0.99 24.27 4.56
C PHE A 210 1.86 24.72 5.74
N TYR A 211 2.17 23.80 6.66
CA TYR A 211 3.04 24.03 7.80
C TYR A 211 4.52 24.14 7.43
N ASP A 212 4.90 23.77 6.22
CA ASP A 212 6.27 23.84 5.72
C ASP A 212 6.26 24.32 4.25
N ILE A 213 6.53 25.61 4.07
CA ILE A 213 6.48 26.27 2.74
C ILE A 213 7.57 25.71 1.81
N LYS A 214 8.73 25.31 2.33
CA LYS A 214 9.80 24.71 1.51
C LYS A 214 9.38 23.34 1.00
N LEU A 215 8.81 22.52 1.88
CA LEU A 215 8.27 21.20 1.50
C LEU A 215 7.11 21.35 0.49
N LEU A 216 6.22 22.32 0.72
CA LEU A 216 5.13 22.60 -0.22
C LEU A 216 5.67 23.02 -1.58
N GLY A 217 6.61 23.95 -1.64
CA GLY A 217 7.23 24.38 -2.90
C GLY A 217 7.93 23.25 -3.64
N TYR A 218 8.69 22.43 -2.90
CA TYR A 218 9.29 21.21 -3.45
C TYR A 218 8.25 20.24 -4.01
N THR A 219 7.20 19.95 -3.24
CA THR A 219 6.13 19.03 -3.63
C THR A 219 5.40 19.49 -4.89
N ILE A 220 5.12 20.78 -5.01
CA ILE A 220 4.51 21.38 -6.21
C ILE A 220 5.46 21.30 -7.40
N SER A 221 6.75 21.59 -7.20
CA SER A 221 7.77 21.50 -8.25
C SER A 221 7.88 20.07 -8.80
N GLU A 222 7.92 19.07 -7.92
CA GLU A 222 7.97 17.67 -8.34
C GLU A 222 6.68 17.25 -9.08
N LEU A 223 5.51 17.69 -8.60
CA LEU A 223 4.24 17.44 -9.28
C LEU A 223 4.27 17.94 -10.75
N TRP A 224 4.73 19.17 -10.98
CA TRP A 224 4.80 19.73 -12.33
C TRP A 224 5.85 19.05 -13.21
N LYS A 225 7.00 18.68 -12.65
CA LYS A 225 8.02 17.91 -13.38
C LYS A 225 7.48 16.55 -13.83
N GLU A 226 6.83 15.81 -12.94
CA GLU A 226 6.25 14.50 -13.25
C GLU A 226 5.16 14.61 -14.34
N ILE A 227 4.25 15.58 -14.22
CA ILE A 227 3.22 15.83 -15.24
C ILE A 227 3.84 16.16 -16.59
N PHE A 228 4.90 16.99 -16.60
CA PHE A 228 5.58 17.39 -17.84
C PHE A 228 6.33 16.21 -18.49
N ILE A 229 7.04 15.41 -17.69
CA ILE A 229 7.76 14.21 -18.18
C ILE A 229 6.78 13.20 -18.77
N GLU A 230 5.66 12.94 -18.11
CA GLU A 230 4.64 12.03 -18.62
C GLU A 230 4.01 12.53 -19.93
N LYS A 231 3.78 13.82 -20.03
CA LYS A 231 3.28 14.43 -21.29
C LYS A 231 4.28 14.27 -22.44
N LEU A 232 5.57 14.46 -22.19
CA LEU A 232 6.63 14.23 -23.17
C LEU A 232 6.71 12.77 -23.61
N GLN A 233 6.69 11.83 -22.69
CA GLN A 233 6.73 10.39 -22.99
C GLN A 233 5.55 9.95 -23.87
N ARG A 234 4.34 10.45 -23.58
CA ARG A 234 3.17 10.19 -24.45
C ARG A 234 3.36 10.71 -25.86
N THR A 235 3.93 11.90 -26.00
CA THR A 235 4.18 12.50 -27.32
C THR A 235 5.22 11.72 -28.12
N ILE A 236 6.23 11.14 -27.45
CA ILE A 236 7.27 10.31 -28.08
C ILE A 236 6.71 8.94 -28.50
N ASN A 237 5.89 8.31 -27.64
CA ASN A 237 5.30 7.00 -27.91
C ASN A 237 4.15 7.02 -28.94
N LEU A 238 3.68 8.19 -29.35
CA LEU A 238 2.69 8.40 -30.42
C LEU A 238 3.34 8.66 -31.80
N LYS A 239 4.66 8.69 -31.89
CA LYS A 239 5.44 8.72 -33.13
C LYS A 239 6.11 7.38 -33.37
#